data_08e6df1020567cf32b4b0d735fe216da
#
_entry.id   08e6df1020567cf32b4b0d735fe216da
#
_cell.length_a   1.000
_cell.length_b   1.000
_cell.length_c   1.000
_cell.angle_alpha   90.00
_cell.angle_beta   90.00
_cell.angle_gamma   90.00
#
_symmetry.space_group_name_H-M   'P 1'
#
loop_
_entity.id
_entity.type
_entity.pdbx_description
1 polymer ?
#
loop_
_entity_poly.entity_id
_entity_poly.type
_entity_poly.pdbx_seq_one_letter_code
_entity_poly.pdbx_strand_id
1 'polypeptide(L)'
;MRAISARLKITGAALAGLIYPLAFSPFDLFGLAPVALGILFFVWRSSSPKQSAWCGFAFGMASFAVGVSWIYVSLNTFGNMPPVLAGISVAVFGAIMALYPALVGWGQATLSRSITTWRWILFMPPLWIMGEWLRGILLGGFPWLYLGYSQVDTPLALLLPFTGTLGVGLWITLATGLVLALFFSRSIPRVFSTIALLFLFGLILIAKMPRGVMPEGDPVRVAIIQNNISLKDKWNPEQSSVIANRFLQQSLALEEADLIVWPEAALPFYRDEIDPVFFNQLKQHDADYLIGLLERERVERGSPYYNVGLGVGAENAIYRKHQLVPFGEYLPFASLLSWLLEYLQIPMSDFSSGPLNQEPMDLAGTQIGVSICYEDAFTTVMNASALRSRVLVNLSEDAWFGDSLAPHQRLQMARARALETGRPMIRASNSGLSAIISHDGSVDKVAPQFRAVTLRGRVQPMTGTTPFVALGNYPVMLICLFLLAIGILRHHLCGRVKPEC
;
A
#
# COMPACT_ATOMS: atom_id res chain seq x y z
N MET A 1 3.50 -22.68 -35.83
CA MET A 1 3.27 -21.23 -35.55
C MET A 1 4.55 -20.46 -35.89
N ARG A 2 4.45 -19.39 -36.71
CA ARG A 2 5.62 -18.52 -37.00
C ARG A 2 6.17 -17.94 -35.66
N ALA A 3 7.49 -17.89 -35.52
CA ALA A 3 8.11 -17.31 -34.36
C ALA A 3 7.78 -15.81 -34.28
N ILE A 4 7.16 -15.39 -33.17
CA ILE A 4 6.86 -13.97 -32.91
C ILE A 4 8.20 -13.23 -32.79
N SER A 5 8.37 -12.12 -33.50
CA SER A 5 9.60 -11.33 -33.47
C SER A 5 9.86 -10.76 -32.06
N ALA A 6 11.12 -10.55 -31.70
CA ALA A 6 11.50 -9.99 -30.39
C ALA A 6 10.87 -8.60 -30.16
N ARG A 7 10.80 -7.78 -31.21
CA ARG A 7 10.17 -6.44 -31.15
C ARG A 7 8.68 -6.56 -30.80
N LEU A 8 7.95 -7.44 -31.47
CA LEU A 8 6.50 -7.62 -31.22
C LEU A 8 6.23 -8.14 -29.80
N LYS A 9 7.11 -8.99 -29.26
CA LYS A 9 7.02 -9.45 -27.85
C LYS A 9 7.19 -8.30 -26.86
N ILE A 10 8.20 -7.45 -27.06
CA ILE A 10 8.45 -6.28 -26.20
C ILE A 10 7.30 -5.28 -26.29
N THR A 11 6.80 -5.00 -27.50
CA THR A 11 5.65 -4.11 -27.70
C THR A 11 4.40 -4.68 -27.01
N GLY A 12 4.12 -5.98 -27.16
CA GLY A 12 2.98 -6.64 -26.48
C GLY A 12 3.10 -6.57 -24.96
N ALA A 13 4.31 -6.73 -24.40
CA ALA A 13 4.57 -6.59 -22.97
C ALA A 13 4.37 -5.14 -22.48
N ALA A 14 4.85 -4.15 -23.27
CA ALA A 14 4.64 -2.74 -22.95
C ALA A 14 3.14 -2.35 -22.96
N LEU A 15 2.38 -2.79 -23.97
CA LEU A 15 0.93 -2.57 -24.03
C LEU A 15 0.20 -3.22 -22.85
N ALA A 16 0.60 -4.44 -22.47
CA ALA A 16 0.07 -5.10 -21.28
C ALA A 16 0.41 -4.29 -20.01
N GLY A 17 1.60 -3.72 -19.93
CA GLY A 17 2.00 -2.82 -18.84
C GLY A 17 1.15 -1.55 -18.78
N LEU A 18 0.79 -0.94 -19.91
CA LEU A 18 -0.06 0.25 -19.94
C LEU A 18 -1.48 0.00 -19.41
N ILE A 19 -2.04 -1.18 -19.68
CA ILE A 19 -3.40 -1.51 -19.21
C ILE A 19 -3.43 -2.02 -17.77
N TYR A 20 -2.31 -2.50 -17.21
CA TYR A 20 -2.23 -3.05 -15.86
C TYR A 20 -2.70 -2.08 -14.77
N PRO A 21 -2.29 -0.79 -14.75
CA PRO A 21 -2.75 0.17 -13.75
C PRO A 21 -4.25 0.47 -13.79
N LEU A 22 -4.91 0.24 -14.92
CA LEU A 22 -6.36 0.44 -15.04
C LEU A 22 -7.17 -0.57 -14.21
N ALA A 23 -6.52 -1.62 -13.70
CA ALA A 23 -7.13 -2.56 -12.77
C ALA A 23 -7.27 -2.01 -11.34
N PHE A 24 -6.64 -0.89 -11.04
CA PHE A 24 -6.61 -0.25 -9.72
C PHE A 24 -7.48 1.00 -9.70
N SER A 25 -7.80 1.48 -8.49
CA SER A 25 -8.54 2.72 -8.31
C SER A 25 -7.79 3.92 -8.93
N PRO A 26 -8.54 4.86 -9.53
CA PRO A 26 -10.00 4.99 -9.54
C PRO A 26 -10.71 4.28 -10.70
N PHE A 27 -10.00 3.53 -11.54
CA PHE A 27 -10.59 2.89 -12.72
C PHE A 27 -11.30 1.58 -12.38
N ASP A 28 -10.77 0.81 -11.43
CA ASP A 28 -11.31 -0.43 -10.86
C ASP A 28 -11.71 -1.51 -11.90
N LEU A 29 -11.04 -1.52 -13.05
CA LEU A 29 -11.21 -2.52 -14.09
C LEU A 29 -10.44 -3.80 -13.73
N PHE A 30 -10.75 -4.38 -12.57
CA PHE A 30 -10.01 -5.46 -11.93
C PHE A 30 -9.67 -6.65 -12.84
N GLY A 31 -10.51 -6.95 -13.83
CA GLY A 31 -10.27 -8.00 -14.81
C GLY A 31 -9.08 -7.75 -15.76
N LEU A 32 -8.62 -6.50 -15.87
CA LEU A 32 -7.44 -6.17 -16.69
C LEU A 32 -6.13 -6.66 -16.07
N ALA A 33 -6.06 -6.81 -14.74
CA ALA A 33 -4.84 -7.30 -14.08
C ALA A 33 -4.46 -8.73 -14.53
N PRO A 34 -5.34 -9.76 -14.42
CA PRO A 34 -5.01 -11.09 -14.93
C PRO A 34 -4.84 -11.12 -16.46
N VAL A 35 -5.52 -10.27 -17.23
CA VAL A 35 -5.33 -10.17 -18.67
C VAL A 35 -3.94 -9.64 -19.01
N ALA A 36 -3.49 -8.55 -18.38
CA ALA A 36 -2.16 -7.98 -18.58
C ALA A 36 -1.05 -8.98 -18.24
N LEU A 37 -1.18 -9.67 -17.08
CA LEU A 37 -0.25 -10.73 -16.70
C LEU A 37 -0.32 -11.94 -17.64
N GLY A 38 -1.50 -12.31 -18.11
CA GLY A 38 -1.70 -13.38 -19.08
C GLY A 38 -0.95 -13.11 -20.39
N ILE A 39 -1.01 -11.89 -20.90
CA ILE A 39 -0.25 -11.45 -22.08
C ILE A 39 1.25 -11.55 -21.80
N LEU A 40 1.74 -11.05 -20.65
CA LEU A 40 3.14 -11.10 -20.29
C LEU A 40 3.64 -12.55 -20.15
N PHE A 41 2.92 -13.42 -19.45
CA PHE A 41 3.25 -14.84 -19.28
C PHE A 41 3.26 -15.59 -20.62
N PHE A 42 2.29 -15.28 -21.49
CA PHE A 42 2.25 -15.85 -22.83
C PHE A 42 3.46 -15.45 -23.69
N VAL A 43 3.86 -14.17 -23.61
CA VAL A 43 5.06 -13.66 -24.29
C VAL A 43 6.33 -14.35 -23.75
N TRP A 44 6.44 -14.50 -22.44
CA TRP A 44 7.58 -15.13 -21.79
C TRP A 44 7.77 -16.61 -22.15
N ARG A 45 6.68 -17.32 -22.48
CA ARG A 45 6.75 -18.79 -22.76
C ARG A 45 7.78 -19.19 -23.81
N SER A 46 7.98 -18.33 -24.82
CA SER A 46 8.84 -18.60 -25.97
C SER A 46 10.02 -17.62 -26.07
N SER A 47 10.38 -17.00 -24.96
CA SER A 47 11.44 -15.99 -24.89
C SER A 47 12.69 -16.55 -24.20
N SER A 48 13.86 -16.17 -24.69
CA SER A 48 15.12 -16.43 -24.01
C SER A 48 15.20 -15.63 -22.70
N PRO A 49 16.10 -15.95 -21.76
CA PRO A 49 16.26 -15.19 -20.52
C PRO A 49 16.43 -13.69 -20.75
N LYS A 50 17.31 -13.29 -21.70
CA LYS A 50 17.51 -11.90 -22.07
C LYS A 50 16.25 -11.24 -22.64
N GLN A 51 15.52 -11.93 -23.52
CA GLN A 51 14.27 -11.41 -24.08
C GLN A 51 13.18 -11.30 -23.01
N SER A 52 13.08 -12.28 -22.09
CA SER A 52 12.12 -12.25 -20.98
C SER A 52 12.40 -11.09 -20.04
N ALA A 53 13.67 -10.79 -19.74
CA ALA A 53 14.06 -9.62 -18.97
C ALA A 53 13.62 -8.32 -19.66
N TRP A 54 13.87 -8.15 -20.96
CA TRP A 54 13.43 -6.96 -21.70
C TRP A 54 11.91 -6.83 -21.78
N CYS A 55 11.17 -7.91 -21.92
CA CYS A 55 9.71 -7.89 -21.88
C CYS A 55 9.21 -7.50 -20.49
N GLY A 56 9.80 -8.04 -19.41
CA GLY A 56 9.49 -7.66 -18.04
C GLY A 56 9.80 -6.20 -17.76
N PHE A 57 10.96 -5.71 -18.24
CA PHE A 57 11.35 -4.30 -18.12
C PHE A 57 10.35 -3.38 -18.84
N ALA A 58 9.99 -3.70 -20.09
CA ALA A 58 9.04 -2.91 -20.87
C ALA A 58 7.65 -2.88 -20.22
N PHE A 59 7.19 -4.02 -19.69
CA PHE A 59 5.95 -4.11 -18.90
C PHE A 59 6.03 -3.21 -17.66
N GLY A 60 7.10 -3.33 -16.87
CA GLY A 60 7.29 -2.56 -15.65
C GLY A 60 7.36 -1.06 -15.92
N MET A 61 8.16 -0.62 -16.91
CA MET A 61 8.24 0.78 -17.31
C MET A 61 6.88 1.36 -17.65
N ALA A 62 6.10 0.66 -18.48
CA ALA A 62 4.77 1.10 -18.88
C ALA A 62 3.80 1.14 -17.67
N SER A 63 3.82 0.12 -16.81
CA SER A 63 2.96 0.04 -15.63
C SER A 63 3.25 1.17 -14.63
N PHE A 64 4.52 1.41 -14.32
CA PHE A 64 4.89 2.46 -13.37
C PHE A 64 4.79 3.86 -13.96
N ALA A 65 5.06 4.05 -15.25
CA ALA A 65 4.86 5.34 -15.90
C ALA A 65 3.40 5.84 -15.79
N VAL A 66 2.43 4.95 -15.90
CA VAL A 66 1.00 5.28 -15.72
C VAL A 66 0.59 5.22 -14.26
N GLY A 67 0.85 4.10 -13.57
CA GLY A 67 0.28 3.81 -12.27
C GLY A 67 0.83 4.65 -11.12
N VAL A 68 2.02 5.27 -11.30
CA VAL A 68 2.61 6.19 -10.32
C VAL A 68 2.95 7.56 -10.91
N SER A 69 2.24 7.96 -11.96
CA SER A 69 2.38 9.29 -12.61
C SER A 69 2.21 10.45 -11.63
N TRP A 70 1.51 10.24 -10.52
CA TRP A 70 1.33 11.21 -9.44
C TRP A 70 2.66 11.69 -8.82
N ILE A 71 3.75 10.92 -8.92
CA ILE A 71 5.08 11.35 -8.47
C ILE A 71 5.52 12.62 -9.21
N TYR A 72 5.14 12.76 -10.49
CA TYR A 72 5.41 13.98 -11.25
C TYR A 72 4.75 15.21 -10.61
N VAL A 73 3.48 15.07 -10.19
CA VAL A 73 2.74 16.14 -9.50
C VAL A 73 3.44 16.54 -8.20
N SER A 74 3.83 15.54 -7.40
CA SER A 74 4.55 15.78 -6.14
C SER A 74 5.87 16.53 -6.36
N LEU A 75 6.67 16.12 -7.34
CA LEU A 75 7.98 16.74 -7.60
C LEU A 75 7.87 18.12 -8.27
N ASN A 76 7.00 18.26 -9.27
CA ASN A 76 6.90 19.49 -10.05
C ASN A 76 6.04 20.55 -9.36
N THR A 77 4.78 20.19 -8.97
CA THR A 77 3.82 21.17 -8.43
C THR A 77 4.15 21.57 -7.00
N PHE A 78 4.54 20.61 -6.16
CA PHE A 78 4.78 20.85 -4.73
C PHE A 78 6.25 20.89 -4.36
N GLY A 79 7.11 20.13 -5.05
CA GLY A 79 8.56 20.15 -4.85
C GLY A 79 9.30 21.23 -5.66
N ASN A 80 8.59 22.07 -6.42
CA ASN A 80 9.15 23.13 -7.29
C ASN A 80 10.26 22.63 -8.24
N MET A 81 10.29 21.34 -8.55
CA MET A 81 11.27 20.77 -9.48
C MET A 81 10.94 21.18 -10.92
N PRO A 82 11.91 21.62 -11.73
CA PRO A 82 11.68 21.93 -13.14
C PRO A 82 11.00 20.78 -13.89
N PRO A 83 10.02 21.04 -14.79
CA PRO A 83 9.21 19.99 -15.42
C PRO A 83 10.02 18.88 -16.10
N VAL A 84 11.10 19.23 -16.80
CA VAL A 84 11.97 18.23 -17.46
C VAL A 84 12.66 17.33 -16.44
N LEU A 85 13.17 17.91 -15.34
CA LEU A 85 13.85 17.16 -14.29
C LEU A 85 12.86 16.24 -13.54
N ALA A 86 11.65 16.74 -13.24
CA ALA A 86 10.59 15.93 -12.65
C ALA A 86 10.22 14.74 -13.56
N GLY A 87 10.08 14.98 -14.87
CA GLY A 87 9.83 13.90 -15.85
C GLY A 87 10.94 12.85 -15.90
N ILE A 88 12.21 13.30 -15.90
CA ILE A 88 13.38 12.41 -15.85
C ILE A 88 13.38 11.59 -14.54
N SER A 89 13.10 12.23 -13.40
CA SER A 89 13.06 11.56 -12.10
C SER A 89 11.99 10.46 -12.06
N VAL A 90 10.80 10.72 -12.60
CA VAL A 90 9.74 9.71 -12.73
C VAL A 90 10.16 8.56 -13.66
N ALA A 91 10.82 8.87 -14.79
CA ALA A 91 11.31 7.87 -15.71
C ALA A 91 12.40 6.98 -15.07
N VAL A 92 13.33 7.57 -14.33
CA VAL A 92 14.38 6.85 -13.58
C VAL A 92 13.74 5.98 -12.49
N PHE A 93 12.79 6.52 -11.72
CA PHE A 93 12.07 5.75 -10.72
C PHE A 93 11.31 4.57 -11.37
N GLY A 94 10.60 4.82 -12.47
CA GLY A 94 9.92 3.77 -13.24
C GLY A 94 10.89 2.70 -13.74
N ALA A 95 12.09 3.09 -14.20
CA ALA A 95 13.13 2.15 -14.63
C ALA A 95 13.64 1.28 -13.48
N ILE A 96 13.87 1.86 -12.29
CA ILE A 96 14.26 1.10 -11.10
C ILE A 96 13.15 0.09 -10.72
N MET A 97 11.90 0.52 -10.70
CA MET A 97 10.76 -0.37 -10.42
C MET A 97 10.60 -1.45 -11.51
N ALA A 98 10.90 -1.16 -12.76
CA ALA A 98 10.85 -2.12 -13.87
C ALA A 98 11.91 -3.22 -13.78
N LEU A 99 12.96 -3.05 -12.97
CA LEU A 99 13.94 -4.10 -12.72
C LEU A 99 13.33 -5.34 -12.05
N TYR A 100 12.30 -5.17 -11.19
CA TYR A 100 11.65 -6.30 -10.53
C TYR A 100 10.96 -7.25 -11.53
N PRO A 101 10.04 -6.83 -12.41
CA PRO A 101 9.49 -7.70 -13.43
C PRO A 101 10.54 -8.16 -14.47
N ALA A 102 11.61 -7.39 -14.71
CA ALA A 102 12.72 -7.84 -15.54
C ALA A 102 13.46 -9.04 -14.91
N LEU A 103 13.76 -8.96 -13.61
CA LEU A 103 14.40 -10.05 -12.85
C LEU A 103 13.52 -11.29 -12.80
N VAL A 104 12.19 -11.11 -12.59
CA VAL A 104 11.23 -12.21 -12.65
C VAL A 104 11.25 -12.88 -14.03
N GLY A 105 11.23 -12.09 -15.12
CA GLY A 105 11.29 -12.57 -16.48
C GLY A 105 12.57 -13.35 -16.77
N TRP A 106 13.71 -12.81 -16.35
CA TRP A 106 15.01 -13.48 -16.49
C TRP A 106 15.07 -14.77 -15.67
N GLY A 107 14.68 -14.72 -14.40
CA GLY A 107 14.75 -15.83 -13.46
C GLY A 107 13.89 -17.01 -13.90
N GLN A 108 12.61 -16.77 -14.25
CA GLN A 108 11.73 -17.84 -14.69
C GLN A 108 12.24 -18.52 -15.97
N ALA A 109 12.78 -17.74 -16.94
CA ALA A 109 13.30 -18.30 -18.19
C ALA A 109 14.61 -19.07 -18.01
N THR A 110 15.42 -18.68 -17.02
CA THR A 110 16.68 -19.37 -16.68
C THR A 110 16.41 -20.67 -15.96
N LEU A 111 15.54 -20.65 -14.95
CA LEU A 111 15.24 -21.81 -14.11
C LEU A 111 14.40 -22.88 -14.82
N SER A 112 13.61 -22.51 -15.84
CA SER A 112 12.66 -23.41 -16.50
C SER A 112 13.06 -23.88 -17.90
N ARG A 113 14.35 -23.90 -18.24
CA ARG A 113 14.85 -24.18 -19.61
C ARG A 113 14.33 -25.50 -20.21
N SER A 114 14.24 -26.56 -19.43
CA SER A 114 13.81 -27.90 -19.90
C SER A 114 12.31 -28.20 -19.70
N ILE A 115 11.56 -27.34 -18.99
CA ILE A 115 10.13 -27.57 -18.70
C ILE A 115 9.28 -26.36 -19.09
N THR A 116 9.14 -26.16 -20.40
CA THR A 116 8.58 -24.94 -20.99
C THR A 116 7.13 -24.63 -20.59
N THR A 117 6.27 -25.61 -20.40
CA THR A 117 4.84 -25.42 -20.10
C THR A 117 4.56 -25.31 -18.60
N TRP A 118 5.27 -26.07 -17.76
CA TRP A 118 5.10 -26.01 -16.30
C TRP A 118 5.58 -24.69 -15.69
N ARG A 119 6.33 -23.86 -16.43
CA ARG A 119 6.76 -22.52 -15.97
C ARG A 119 5.59 -21.61 -15.63
N TRP A 120 4.44 -21.77 -16.30
CA TRP A 120 3.25 -20.98 -16.04
C TRP A 120 2.66 -21.19 -14.65
N ILE A 121 2.96 -22.34 -14.01
CA ILE A 121 2.44 -22.69 -12.68
C ILE A 121 3.56 -22.68 -11.64
N LEU A 122 4.72 -23.24 -11.96
CA LEU A 122 5.78 -23.52 -10.99
C LEU A 122 6.83 -22.40 -10.88
N PHE A 123 6.95 -21.51 -11.87
CA PHE A 123 7.98 -20.46 -11.86
C PHE A 123 7.42 -19.05 -11.98
N MET A 124 6.54 -18.78 -12.93
CA MET A 124 6.05 -17.41 -13.16
C MET A 124 5.26 -16.87 -11.97
N PRO A 125 4.23 -17.57 -11.41
CA PRO A 125 3.48 -17.08 -10.28
C PRO A 125 4.34 -16.85 -9.03
N PRO A 126 5.11 -17.85 -8.52
CA PRO A 126 5.86 -17.64 -7.30
C PRO A 126 6.95 -16.58 -7.45
N LEU A 127 7.66 -16.50 -8.59
CA LEU A 127 8.66 -15.47 -8.82
C LEU A 127 8.05 -14.08 -8.94
N TRP A 128 6.83 -13.95 -9.51
CA TRP A 128 6.12 -12.68 -9.53
C TRP A 128 5.83 -12.17 -8.12
N ILE A 129 5.28 -13.01 -7.27
CA ILE A 129 4.95 -12.65 -5.88
C ILE A 129 6.21 -12.37 -5.05
N MET A 130 7.27 -13.15 -5.23
CA MET A 130 8.55 -12.84 -4.60
C MET A 130 9.14 -11.51 -5.10
N GLY A 131 8.95 -11.18 -6.37
CA GLY A 131 9.33 -9.88 -6.93
C GLY A 131 8.52 -8.72 -6.32
N GLU A 132 7.21 -8.87 -6.14
CA GLU A 132 6.38 -7.88 -5.41
C GLU A 132 6.83 -7.75 -3.95
N TRP A 133 7.03 -8.86 -3.26
CA TRP A 133 7.51 -8.87 -1.88
C TRP A 133 8.85 -8.16 -1.71
N LEU A 134 9.84 -8.47 -2.59
CA LEU A 134 11.15 -7.79 -2.57
C LEU A 134 11.01 -6.29 -2.80
N ARG A 135 10.14 -5.86 -3.72
CA ARG A 135 9.86 -4.45 -3.98
C ARG A 135 9.25 -3.74 -2.77
N GLY A 136 8.50 -4.47 -1.93
CA GLY A 136 7.92 -3.93 -0.70
C GLY A 136 8.88 -3.80 0.48
N ILE A 137 10.11 -4.36 0.40
CA ILE A 137 11.06 -4.33 1.51
C ILE A 137 12.41 -3.68 1.16
N LEU A 138 12.87 -3.79 -0.09
CA LEU A 138 14.17 -3.26 -0.49
C LEU A 138 14.13 -1.73 -0.60
N LEU A 139 15.21 -1.07 -0.15
CA LEU A 139 15.40 0.39 -0.23
C LEU A 139 14.26 1.20 0.41
N GLY A 140 13.76 0.74 1.54
CA GLY A 140 12.62 1.36 2.24
C GLY A 140 11.26 0.87 1.78
N GLY A 141 11.22 0.07 0.70
CA GLY A 141 10.02 -0.55 0.16
C GLY A 141 9.14 0.39 -0.68
N PHE A 142 8.53 -0.16 -1.74
CA PHE A 142 7.50 0.52 -2.50
C PHE A 142 6.38 -0.46 -2.86
N PRO A 143 5.46 -0.77 -1.92
CA PRO A 143 4.39 -1.74 -2.11
C PRO A 143 3.21 -1.21 -2.94
N TRP A 144 3.45 -0.33 -3.90
CA TRP A 144 2.43 0.23 -4.79
C TRP A 144 2.09 -0.73 -5.94
N LEU A 145 0.84 -0.74 -6.40
CA LEU A 145 0.38 -1.63 -7.49
C LEU A 145 0.63 -3.12 -7.21
N TYR A 146 0.57 -3.58 -5.96
CA TYR A 146 0.50 -5.02 -5.69
C TYR A 146 -0.77 -5.59 -6.30
N LEU A 147 -0.62 -6.69 -7.00
CA LEU A 147 -1.71 -7.32 -7.76
C LEU A 147 -2.98 -7.54 -6.93
N GLY A 148 -2.83 -7.92 -5.67
CA GLY A 148 -3.96 -8.17 -4.78
C GLY A 148 -4.82 -6.94 -4.46
N TYR A 149 -4.28 -5.73 -4.52
CA TYR A 149 -5.07 -4.51 -4.29
C TYR A 149 -6.18 -4.34 -5.33
N SER A 150 -5.93 -4.74 -6.58
CA SER A 150 -6.94 -4.66 -7.64
C SER A 150 -8.20 -5.49 -7.36
N GLN A 151 -8.20 -6.34 -6.32
CA GLN A 151 -9.27 -7.29 -6.06
C GLN A 151 -10.12 -6.95 -4.83
N VAL A 152 -9.95 -5.79 -4.24
CA VAL A 152 -10.67 -5.37 -3.01
C VAL A 152 -12.20 -5.37 -3.21
N ASP A 153 -12.68 -5.10 -4.43
CA ASP A 153 -14.08 -5.09 -4.80
C ASP A 153 -14.58 -6.40 -5.47
N THR A 154 -13.79 -7.47 -5.37
CA THR A 154 -14.13 -8.76 -5.95
C THR A 154 -14.33 -9.83 -4.86
N PRO A 155 -14.90 -11.01 -5.19
CA PRO A 155 -14.96 -12.12 -4.23
C PRO A 155 -13.60 -12.57 -3.70
N LEU A 156 -12.48 -12.23 -4.37
CA LEU A 156 -11.13 -12.52 -3.91
C LEU A 156 -10.75 -11.73 -2.66
N ALA A 157 -11.42 -10.63 -2.36
CA ALA A 157 -11.26 -9.88 -1.12
C ALA A 157 -11.48 -10.75 0.13
N LEU A 158 -12.31 -11.80 0.03
CA LEU A 158 -12.53 -12.77 1.12
C LEU A 158 -11.26 -13.53 1.52
N LEU A 159 -10.25 -13.59 0.67
CA LEU A 159 -8.96 -14.24 0.95
C LEU A 159 -7.99 -13.35 1.72
N LEU A 160 -8.19 -12.02 1.72
CA LEU A 160 -7.28 -11.06 2.35
C LEU A 160 -7.04 -11.34 3.85
N PRO A 161 -8.06 -11.66 4.67
CA PRO A 161 -7.86 -11.97 6.09
C PRO A 161 -7.02 -13.23 6.35
N PHE A 162 -6.85 -14.09 5.34
CA PHE A 162 -6.12 -15.36 5.46
C PHE A 162 -4.72 -15.27 4.86
N THR A 163 -4.55 -14.60 3.73
CA THR A 163 -3.32 -14.66 2.93
C THR A 163 -2.70 -13.31 2.60
N GLY A 164 -3.40 -12.23 2.94
CA GLY A 164 -2.99 -10.87 2.62
C GLY A 164 -2.99 -10.58 1.11
N THR A 165 -2.54 -9.40 0.79
CA THR A 165 -2.50 -8.87 -0.59
C THR A 165 -1.61 -9.72 -1.51
N LEU A 166 -0.46 -10.22 -1.00
CA LEU A 166 0.44 -11.07 -1.78
C LEU A 166 -0.17 -12.44 -2.06
N GLY A 167 -0.96 -12.99 -1.12
CA GLY A 167 -1.65 -14.27 -1.33
C GLY A 167 -2.76 -14.18 -2.36
N VAL A 168 -3.52 -13.09 -2.37
CA VAL A 168 -4.49 -12.81 -3.45
C VAL A 168 -3.77 -12.67 -4.79
N GLY A 169 -2.62 -11.99 -4.81
CA GLY A 169 -1.75 -11.91 -6.00
C GLY A 169 -1.28 -13.29 -6.48
N LEU A 170 -0.88 -14.19 -5.55
CA LEU A 170 -0.51 -15.56 -5.88
C LEU A 170 -1.68 -16.33 -6.49
N TRP A 171 -2.87 -16.18 -5.92
CA TRP A 171 -4.08 -16.80 -6.44
C TRP A 171 -4.33 -16.38 -7.91
N ILE A 172 -4.27 -15.07 -8.21
CA ILE A 172 -4.50 -14.53 -9.56
C ILE A 172 -3.44 -15.05 -10.53
N THR A 173 -2.16 -15.00 -10.15
CA THR A 173 -1.08 -15.45 -11.03
C THR A 173 -1.14 -16.95 -11.29
N LEU A 174 -1.49 -17.77 -10.31
CA LEU A 174 -1.74 -19.21 -10.48
C LEU A 174 -2.93 -19.47 -11.38
N ALA A 175 -4.07 -18.79 -11.15
CA ALA A 175 -5.26 -18.93 -12.00
C ALA A 175 -4.95 -18.54 -13.45
N THR A 176 -4.22 -17.44 -13.66
CA THR A 176 -3.76 -17.00 -14.99
C THR A 176 -2.88 -18.06 -15.65
N GLY A 177 -1.91 -18.61 -14.91
CA GLY A 177 -1.03 -19.67 -15.41
C GLY A 177 -1.78 -20.95 -15.77
N LEU A 178 -2.75 -21.36 -14.95
CA LEU A 178 -3.61 -22.53 -15.21
C LEU A 178 -4.51 -22.33 -16.43
N VAL A 179 -5.09 -21.14 -16.61
CA VAL A 179 -5.87 -20.79 -17.81
C VAL A 179 -5.01 -20.88 -19.05
N LEU A 180 -3.80 -20.32 -19.02
CA LEU A 180 -2.86 -20.46 -20.15
C LEU A 180 -2.48 -21.93 -20.41
N ALA A 181 -2.28 -22.71 -19.36
CA ALA A 181 -2.00 -24.15 -19.48
C ALA A 181 -3.17 -24.92 -20.11
N LEU A 182 -4.39 -24.61 -19.68
CA LEU A 182 -5.61 -25.24 -20.19
C LEU A 182 -5.76 -25.08 -21.72
N PHE A 183 -5.45 -23.89 -22.24
CA PHE A 183 -5.64 -23.59 -23.66
C PHE A 183 -4.39 -23.87 -24.52
N PHE A 184 -3.20 -23.72 -24.00
CA PHE A 184 -1.97 -23.69 -24.79
C PHE A 184 -0.95 -24.77 -24.43
N SER A 185 -1.16 -25.57 -23.35
CA SER A 185 -0.26 -26.67 -22.99
C SER A 185 -0.68 -27.97 -23.68
N ARG A 186 0.36 -28.75 -24.06
CA ARG A 186 0.18 -30.17 -24.48
C ARG A 186 0.65 -31.15 -23.39
N SER A 187 1.55 -30.69 -22.50
CA SER A 187 2.16 -31.51 -21.45
C SER A 187 1.38 -31.51 -20.14
N ILE A 188 0.52 -30.53 -19.92
CA ILE A 188 -0.34 -30.46 -18.73
C ILE A 188 -1.72 -30.93 -19.15
N PRO A 189 -2.25 -32.02 -18.54
CA PRO A 189 -3.59 -32.48 -18.86
C PRO A 189 -4.63 -31.40 -18.57
N ARG A 190 -5.57 -31.21 -19.49
CA ARG A 190 -6.68 -30.24 -19.30
C ARG A 190 -7.47 -30.51 -18.03
N VAL A 191 -7.68 -31.81 -17.73
CA VAL A 191 -8.35 -32.24 -16.49
C VAL A 191 -7.63 -31.71 -15.25
N PHE A 192 -6.29 -31.80 -15.19
CA PHE A 192 -5.51 -31.23 -14.09
C PHE A 192 -5.73 -29.72 -13.94
N SER A 193 -5.61 -28.96 -15.04
CA SER A 193 -5.81 -27.50 -15.01
C SER A 193 -7.23 -27.13 -14.57
N THR A 194 -8.24 -27.88 -15.04
CA THR A 194 -9.63 -27.68 -14.62
C THR A 194 -9.83 -27.96 -13.14
N ILE A 195 -9.34 -29.08 -12.63
CA ILE A 195 -9.46 -29.45 -11.20
C ILE A 195 -8.74 -28.41 -10.34
N ALA A 196 -7.53 -27.98 -10.73
CA ALA A 196 -6.77 -26.98 -9.99
C ALA A 196 -7.48 -25.61 -9.97
N LEU A 197 -8.11 -25.19 -11.08
CA LEU A 197 -8.93 -23.98 -11.12
C LEU A 197 -10.15 -24.12 -10.20
N LEU A 198 -10.88 -25.24 -10.26
CA LEU A 198 -12.02 -25.49 -9.37
C LEU A 198 -11.61 -25.49 -7.91
N PHE A 199 -10.45 -26.03 -7.57
CA PHE A 199 -9.88 -25.98 -6.22
C PHE A 199 -9.59 -24.53 -5.78
N LEU A 200 -8.92 -23.73 -6.62
CA LEU A 200 -8.67 -22.33 -6.33
C LEU A 200 -9.98 -21.54 -6.11
N PHE A 201 -11.00 -21.77 -6.93
CA PHE A 201 -12.30 -21.12 -6.72
C PHE A 201 -13.01 -21.65 -5.47
N GLY A 202 -12.86 -22.93 -5.13
CA GLY A 202 -13.38 -23.53 -3.90
C GLY A 202 -12.82 -22.88 -2.64
N LEU A 203 -11.55 -22.42 -2.65
CA LEU A 203 -10.95 -21.70 -1.52
C LEU A 203 -11.71 -20.42 -1.18
N ILE A 204 -12.30 -19.72 -2.16
CA ILE A 204 -13.11 -18.52 -1.91
C ILE A 204 -14.36 -18.85 -1.10
N LEU A 205 -14.97 -20.04 -1.34
CA LEU A 205 -16.14 -20.48 -0.58
C LEU A 205 -15.79 -20.80 0.88
N ILE A 206 -14.61 -21.38 1.10
CA ILE A 206 -14.09 -21.66 2.45
C ILE A 206 -13.76 -20.34 3.18
N ALA A 207 -13.28 -19.32 2.47
CA ALA A 207 -12.96 -18.02 3.04
C ALA A 207 -14.18 -17.23 3.57
N LYS A 208 -15.42 -17.71 3.36
CA LYS A 208 -16.62 -17.20 4.02
C LYS A 208 -16.74 -17.60 5.49
N MET A 209 -15.90 -18.53 5.97
CA MET A 209 -15.86 -18.94 7.38
C MET A 209 -15.45 -17.78 8.30
N PRO A 210 -15.76 -17.87 9.62
CA PRO A 210 -15.38 -16.86 10.59
C PRO A 210 -13.89 -16.50 10.49
N ARG A 211 -13.60 -15.19 10.40
CA ARG A 211 -12.25 -14.65 10.17
C ARG A 211 -11.41 -14.53 11.45
N GLY A 212 -11.91 -15.04 12.58
CA GLY A 212 -11.25 -14.91 13.89
C GLY A 212 -11.41 -13.54 14.54
N VAL A 213 -12.29 -12.70 14.01
CA VAL A 213 -12.60 -11.37 14.56
C VAL A 213 -14.09 -11.24 14.85
N MET A 214 -14.42 -10.49 15.90
CA MET A 214 -15.80 -10.23 16.31
C MET A 214 -15.96 -8.80 16.86
N PRO A 215 -17.16 -8.22 16.81
CA PRO A 215 -17.44 -6.93 17.45
C PRO A 215 -17.15 -6.96 18.95
N GLU A 216 -16.62 -5.85 19.48
CA GLU A 216 -16.37 -5.64 20.91
C GLU A 216 -16.83 -4.23 21.33
N GLY A 217 -17.63 -4.16 22.37
CA GLY A 217 -18.16 -2.90 22.88
C GLY A 217 -19.17 -2.20 21.96
N ASP A 218 -19.50 -0.96 22.32
CA ASP A 218 -20.41 -0.14 21.55
C ASP A 218 -19.71 0.57 20.38
N PRO A 219 -20.44 0.91 19.30
CA PRO A 219 -19.86 1.69 18.21
C PRO A 219 -19.44 3.09 18.67
N VAL A 220 -18.21 3.46 18.39
CA VAL A 220 -17.62 4.78 18.68
C VAL A 220 -18.11 5.80 17.65
N ARG A 221 -18.63 6.94 18.12
CA ARG A 221 -19.02 8.08 17.27
C ARG A 221 -17.78 8.88 16.92
N VAL A 222 -17.43 8.94 15.65
CA VAL A 222 -16.21 9.59 15.18
C VAL A 222 -16.51 10.81 14.32
N ALA A 223 -15.66 11.84 14.45
CA ALA A 223 -15.64 13.00 13.59
C ALA A 223 -14.23 13.22 13.04
N ILE A 224 -14.10 13.33 11.72
CA ILE A 224 -12.84 13.63 11.04
C ILE A 224 -12.91 15.07 10.55
N ILE A 225 -11.97 15.91 10.93
CA ILE A 225 -11.91 17.30 10.48
C ILE A 225 -10.96 17.41 9.29
N GLN A 226 -11.51 17.55 8.09
CA GLN A 226 -10.80 17.83 6.86
C GLN A 226 -10.90 19.31 6.54
N ASN A 227 -9.84 20.07 6.77
CA ASN A 227 -9.87 21.53 6.62
C ASN A 227 -9.48 22.04 5.24
N ASN A 228 -8.92 21.19 4.39
CA ASN A 228 -8.43 21.55 3.05
C ASN A 228 -7.47 22.76 3.06
N ILE A 229 -6.53 22.73 3.97
CA ILE A 229 -5.52 23.79 4.09
C ILE A 229 -4.44 23.53 3.04
N SER A 230 -4.11 24.55 2.24
CA SER A 230 -3.03 24.42 1.26
C SER A 230 -1.68 24.21 1.94
N LEU A 231 -0.76 23.49 1.31
CA LEU A 231 0.60 23.28 1.86
C LEU A 231 1.32 24.61 2.06
N LYS A 232 1.08 25.61 1.19
CA LYS A 232 1.66 26.95 1.32
C LYS A 232 1.16 27.66 2.57
N ASP A 233 -0.14 27.60 2.86
CA ASP A 233 -0.72 28.27 4.03
C ASP A 233 -0.34 27.51 5.31
N LYS A 234 -0.32 26.16 5.24
CA LYS A 234 0.01 25.29 6.38
C LYS A 234 1.39 25.59 6.97
N TRP A 235 2.37 25.88 6.10
CA TRP A 235 3.74 26.16 6.54
C TRP A 235 4.07 27.67 6.62
N ASN A 236 3.05 28.52 6.53
CA ASN A 236 3.20 29.96 6.75
C ASN A 236 3.05 30.28 8.24
N PRO A 237 4.09 30.80 8.92
CA PRO A 237 4.01 31.11 10.35
C PRO A 237 2.87 32.08 10.73
N GLU A 238 2.51 32.99 9.81
CA GLU A 238 1.41 33.95 10.04
C GLU A 238 0.04 33.29 10.07
N GLN A 239 -0.12 32.12 9.44
CA GLN A 239 -1.37 31.37 9.40
C GLN A 239 -1.49 30.36 10.53
N SER A 240 -0.42 30.05 11.24
CA SER A 240 -0.35 28.96 12.20
C SER A 240 -1.39 29.07 13.30
N SER A 241 -1.55 30.23 13.91
CA SER A 241 -2.55 30.49 14.96
C SER A 241 -3.98 30.45 14.41
N VAL A 242 -4.21 30.93 13.19
CA VAL A 242 -5.52 30.89 12.52
C VAL A 242 -5.92 29.44 12.26
N ILE A 243 -4.98 28.62 11.80
CA ILE A 243 -5.18 27.17 11.55
C ILE A 243 -5.53 26.46 12.86
N ALA A 244 -4.75 26.71 13.92
CA ALA A 244 -4.98 26.08 15.23
C ALA A 244 -6.36 26.45 15.79
N ASN A 245 -6.71 27.74 15.77
CA ASN A 245 -8.03 28.20 16.20
C ASN A 245 -9.17 27.59 15.36
N ARG A 246 -8.98 27.45 14.06
CA ARG A 246 -9.99 26.82 13.21
C ARG A 246 -10.28 25.39 13.61
N PHE A 247 -9.23 24.56 13.82
CA PHE A 247 -9.39 23.19 14.32
C PHE A 247 -10.06 23.16 15.70
N LEU A 248 -9.62 24.02 16.61
CA LEU A 248 -10.18 24.12 17.96
C LEU A 248 -11.69 24.45 17.92
N GLN A 249 -12.10 25.52 17.25
CA GLN A 249 -13.48 25.94 17.19
C GLN A 249 -14.39 24.92 16.52
N GLN A 250 -13.91 24.28 15.44
CA GLN A 250 -14.66 23.21 14.78
C GLN A 250 -14.82 22.00 15.71
N SER A 251 -13.80 21.67 16.49
CA SER A 251 -13.84 20.54 17.43
C SER A 251 -14.81 20.80 18.58
N LEU A 252 -14.76 21.97 19.20
CA LEU A 252 -15.64 22.33 20.31
C LEU A 252 -17.13 22.41 19.90
N ALA A 253 -17.44 22.53 18.62
CA ALA A 253 -18.79 22.49 18.09
C ALA A 253 -19.31 21.06 17.79
N LEU A 254 -18.56 20.01 18.14
CA LEU A 254 -18.89 18.60 17.84
C LEU A 254 -19.42 17.86 19.08
N GLU A 255 -20.55 18.30 19.66
CA GLU A 255 -21.09 17.80 20.92
C GLU A 255 -21.38 16.30 20.99
N GLU A 256 -21.56 15.61 19.86
CA GLU A 256 -21.94 14.20 19.81
C GLU A 256 -20.78 13.22 19.44
N ALA A 257 -19.55 13.69 19.30
CA ALA A 257 -18.43 12.84 18.96
C ALA A 257 -17.76 12.25 20.22
N ASP A 258 -17.40 10.96 20.17
CA ASP A 258 -16.58 10.31 21.19
C ASP A 258 -15.08 10.45 20.86
N LEU A 259 -14.76 10.44 19.54
CA LEU A 259 -13.40 10.60 19.01
C LEU A 259 -13.37 11.64 17.89
N ILE A 260 -12.52 12.64 18.02
CA ILE A 260 -12.27 13.65 16.97
C ILE A 260 -10.87 13.46 16.42
N VAL A 261 -10.75 13.26 15.10
CA VAL A 261 -9.50 12.97 14.43
C VAL A 261 -9.08 14.13 13.51
N TRP A 262 -7.88 14.65 13.71
CA TRP A 262 -7.24 15.65 12.86
C TRP A 262 -6.19 14.98 11.98
N PRO A 263 -5.98 15.46 10.75
CA PRO A 263 -5.04 14.83 9.81
C PRO A 263 -3.57 14.96 10.23
N GLU A 264 -2.68 14.41 9.42
CA GLU A 264 -1.22 14.49 9.57
C GLU A 264 -0.75 15.95 9.61
N ALA A 265 0.11 16.27 10.60
CA ALA A 265 0.65 17.60 10.82
C ALA A 265 -0.45 18.69 10.71
N ALA A 266 -1.62 18.45 11.35
CA ALA A 266 -2.74 19.39 11.34
C ALA A 266 -2.36 20.73 11.96
N LEU A 267 -1.50 20.70 12.98
CA LEU A 267 -0.91 21.88 13.59
C LEU A 267 0.52 22.07 13.05
N PRO A 268 0.82 23.23 12.47
CA PRO A 268 2.15 23.55 11.92
C PRO A 268 3.12 24.03 13.02
N PHE A 269 3.13 23.35 14.15
CA PHE A 269 3.97 23.66 15.30
C PHE A 269 4.64 22.37 15.82
N TYR A 270 5.75 22.53 16.50
CA TYR A 270 6.22 21.50 17.40
C TYR A 270 5.34 21.46 18.65
N ARG A 271 5.17 20.27 19.20
CA ARG A 271 4.35 20.05 20.41
C ARG A 271 4.70 20.98 21.57
N ASP A 272 5.98 21.26 21.77
CA ASP A 272 6.50 22.13 22.83
C ASP A 272 6.29 23.64 22.58
N GLU A 273 5.86 24.03 21.39
CA GLU A 273 5.50 25.40 21.00
C GLU A 273 4.02 25.70 21.22
N ILE A 274 3.20 24.67 21.47
CA ILE A 274 1.77 24.84 21.64
C ILE A 274 1.47 25.20 23.11
N ASP A 275 0.76 26.31 23.32
CA ASP A 275 0.33 26.75 24.65
C ASP A 275 -0.46 25.62 25.33
N PRO A 276 -0.11 25.22 26.58
CA PRO A 276 -0.89 24.25 27.35
C PRO A 276 -2.37 24.60 27.50
N VAL A 277 -2.74 25.88 27.47
CA VAL A 277 -4.13 26.35 27.49
C VAL A 277 -4.94 25.79 26.34
N PHE A 278 -4.32 25.63 25.15
CA PHE A 278 -4.96 25.03 23.98
C PHE A 278 -5.42 23.59 24.25
N PHE A 279 -4.55 22.77 24.81
CA PHE A 279 -4.92 21.39 25.18
C PHE A 279 -5.90 21.32 26.34
N ASN A 280 -5.83 22.26 27.29
CA ASN A 280 -6.81 22.36 28.37
C ASN A 280 -8.22 22.69 27.84
N GLN A 281 -8.32 23.50 26.78
CA GLN A 281 -9.62 23.78 26.13
C GLN A 281 -10.19 22.53 25.46
N LEU A 282 -9.35 21.72 24.79
CA LEU A 282 -9.77 20.45 24.22
C LEU A 282 -10.26 19.48 25.30
N LYS A 283 -9.57 19.40 26.44
CA LYS A 283 -9.92 18.51 27.57
C LYS A 283 -11.20 18.91 28.33
N GLN A 284 -11.72 20.12 28.12
CA GLN A 284 -13.02 20.53 28.67
C GLN A 284 -14.19 19.96 27.85
N HIS A 285 -13.93 19.44 26.67
CA HIS A 285 -14.88 18.75 25.81
C HIS A 285 -14.94 17.26 26.14
N ASP A 286 -16.13 16.64 26.04
CA ASP A 286 -16.34 15.23 26.41
C ASP A 286 -15.67 14.23 25.41
N ALA A 287 -15.22 14.70 24.24
CA ALA A 287 -14.56 13.84 23.24
C ALA A 287 -13.06 13.70 23.49
N ASP A 288 -12.52 12.54 23.16
CA ASP A 288 -11.10 12.34 23.00
C ASP A 288 -10.60 12.76 21.61
N TYR A 289 -9.32 13.07 21.49
CA TYR A 289 -8.74 13.57 20.24
C TYR A 289 -7.54 12.73 19.79
N LEU A 290 -7.40 12.58 18.48
CA LEU A 290 -6.16 12.12 17.84
C LEU A 290 -5.69 13.19 16.87
N ILE A 291 -4.54 13.81 17.15
CA ILE A 291 -4.04 15.02 16.49
C ILE A 291 -2.70 14.72 15.81
N GLY A 292 -2.61 14.92 14.48
CA GLY A 292 -1.33 14.90 13.79
C GLY A 292 -0.53 16.18 14.03
N LEU A 293 0.71 16.06 14.50
CA LEU A 293 1.61 17.19 14.74
C LEU A 293 3.09 16.78 14.68
N LEU A 294 4.00 17.72 14.95
CA LEU A 294 5.43 17.47 15.02
C LEU A 294 5.92 17.43 16.48
N GLU A 295 6.89 16.58 16.75
CA GLU A 295 7.57 16.50 18.04
C GLU A 295 9.08 16.60 17.84
N ARG A 296 9.78 17.33 18.68
CA ARG A 296 11.25 17.34 18.78
C ARG A 296 11.66 16.94 20.19
N GLU A 297 12.79 16.25 20.31
CA GLU A 297 13.27 15.82 21.62
C GLU A 297 13.81 16.99 22.45
N ARG A 298 14.47 17.94 21.79
CA ARG A 298 15.05 19.15 22.41
C ARG A 298 14.94 20.34 21.46
N VAL A 299 14.96 21.53 22.01
CA VAL A 299 14.94 22.80 21.24
C VAL A 299 16.27 23.09 20.52
N GLU A 300 17.29 22.26 20.71
CA GLU A 300 18.64 22.43 20.14
C GLU A 300 18.67 22.05 18.64
N ARG A 301 19.48 22.77 17.87
CA ARG A 301 19.70 22.52 16.44
C ARG A 301 20.31 21.12 16.23
N GLY A 302 19.71 20.32 15.36
CA GLY A 302 20.14 18.93 15.09
C GLY A 302 19.56 17.89 16.04
N SER A 303 18.66 18.29 16.97
CA SER A 303 17.89 17.34 17.77
C SER A 303 16.95 16.50 16.90
N PRO A 304 16.78 15.19 17.20
CA PRO A 304 15.81 14.36 16.51
C PRO A 304 14.40 14.96 16.58
N TYR A 305 13.69 14.93 15.46
CA TYR A 305 12.29 15.32 15.42
C TYR A 305 11.46 14.29 14.65
N TYR A 306 10.18 14.19 15.02
CA TYR A 306 9.29 13.12 14.61
C TYR A 306 7.98 13.68 14.05
N ASN A 307 7.41 12.99 13.07
CA ASN A 307 6.01 13.14 12.70
C ASN A 307 5.19 12.25 13.64
N VAL A 308 4.21 12.84 14.35
CA VAL A 308 3.53 12.14 15.44
C VAL A 308 2.02 12.24 15.37
N GLY A 309 1.35 11.23 15.92
CA GLY A 309 -0.04 11.28 16.35
C GLY A 309 -0.09 11.45 17.86
N LEU A 310 -0.69 12.54 18.33
CA LEU A 310 -0.92 12.81 19.75
C LEU A 310 -2.36 12.45 20.12
N GLY A 311 -2.53 11.48 20.99
CA GLY A 311 -3.78 11.21 21.68
C GLY A 311 -3.98 12.18 22.84
N VAL A 312 -5.09 12.86 22.89
CA VAL A 312 -5.52 13.73 23.99
C VAL A 312 -6.84 13.20 24.54
N GLY A 313 -6.80 12.64 25.71
CA GLY A 313 -7.92 12.02 26.43
C GLY A 313 -7.66 12.00 27.91
N ALA A 314 -8.12 10.98 28.62
CA ALA A 314 -7.86 10.78 30.04
C ALA A 314 -6.33 10.78 30.32
N GLU A 315 -5.58 10.06 29.51
CA GLU A 315 -4.13 10.10 29.47
C GLU A 315 -3.66 10.50 28.07
N ASN A 316 -2.55 11.26 28.00
CA ASN A 316 -1.98 11.62 26.71
C ASN A 316 -1.07 10.50 26.24
N ALA A 317 -1.18 10.10 24.97
CA ALA A 317 -0.36 9.09 24.34
C ALA A 317 0.25 9.62 23.03
N ILE A 318 1.42 9.10 22.63
CA ILE A 318 2.12 9.54 21.43
C ILE A 318 2.47 8.32 20.57
N TYR A 319 2.14 8.41 19.30
CA TYR A 319 2.65 7.53 18.25
C TYR A 319 3.66 8.30 17.40
N ARG A 320 4.85 7.78 17.22
CA ARG A 320 5.90 8.34 16.35
C ARG A 320 5.96 7.54 15.05
N LYS A 321 5.87 8.22 13.92
CA LYS A 321 5.94 7.58 12.60
C LYS A 321 7.15 6.67 12.48
N HIS A 322 6.93 5.40 12.15
CA HIS A 322 7.97 4.40 11.99
C HIS A 322 8.52 4.35 10.56
N GLN A 323 7.62 4.21 9.57
CA GLN A 323 8.00 4.06 8.17
C GLN A 323 8.03 5.42 7.47
N LEU A 324 9.22 5.93 7.27
CA LEU A 324 9.44 7.22 6.62
C LEU A 324 9.42 7.09 5.10
N VAL A 325 9.03 8.19 4.42
CA VAL A 325 9.01 8.29 2.95
C VAL A 325 10.42 8.60 2.44
N PRO A 326 11.03 7.70 1.63
CA PRO A 326 12.31 7.98 1.01
C PRO A 326 12.27 9.25 0.15
N PHE A 327 13.30 10.08 0.20
CA PHE A 327 13.44 11.38 -0.47
C PHE A 327 12.43 12.46 -0.06
N GLY A 328 11.42 12.14 0.75
CA GLY A 328 10.47 13.10 1.28
C GLY A 328 10.74 13.43 2.76
N GLU A 329 10.97 12.40 3.58
CA GLU A 329 11.17 12.54 5.03
C GLU A 329 12.58 12.16 5.46
N TYR A 330 13.30 11.39 4.64
CA TYR A 330 14.73 11.13 4.82
C TYR A 330 15.41 10.91 3.47
N LEU A 331 16.72 11.14 3.40
CA LEU A 331 17.53 10.89 2.21
C LEU A 331 18.21 9.53 2.30
N PRO A 332 17.80 8.53 1.48
CA PRO A 332 18.56 7.31 1.36
C PRO A 332 19.98 7.61 0.86
N PHE A 333 20.99 6.95 1.44
CA PHE A 333 22.40 7.18 1.07
C PHE A 333 22.84 8.66 1.23
N ALA A 334 22.46 9.32 2.33
CA ALA A 334 22.72 10.72 2.59
C ALA A 334 24.18 11.15 2.34
N SER A 335 25.16 10.29 2.68
CA SER A 335 26.58 10.53 2.44
C SER A 335 26.95 10.68 0.95
N LEU A 336 26.19 10.08 0.03
CA LEU A 336 26.40 10.15 -1.42
C LEU A 336 25.56 11.23 -2.11
N LEU A 337 24.40 11.53 -1.54
CA LEU A 337 23.36 12.35 -2.17
C LEU A 337 23.09 13.68 -1.45
N SER A 338 23.92 14.08 -0.47
CA SER A 338 23.73 15.34 0.31
C SER A 338 23.62 16.59 -0.60
N TRP A 339 24.38 16.65 -1.68
CA TRP A 339 24.31 17.72 -2.66
C TRP A 339 22.92 17.88 -3.31
N LEU A 340 22.17 16.79 -3.38
CA LEU A 340 20.82 16.78 -3.95
C LEU A 340 19.81 17.50 -3.04
N LEU A 341 19.96 17.36 -1.72
CA LEU A 341 19.12 18.07 -0.74
C LEU A 341 19.33 19.58 -0.80
N GLU A 342 20.59 20.02 -0.94
CA GLU A 342 20.91 21.44 -1.09
C GLU A 342 20.28 22.04 -2.34
N TYR A 343 20.22 21.25 -3.42
CA TYR A 343 19.63 21.66 -4.69
C TYR A 343 18.08 21.64 -4.66
N LEU A 344 17.48 20.61 -4.06
CA LEU A 344 16.02 20.40 -4.08
C LEU A 344 15.28 21.24 -3.01
N GLN A 345 15.99 21.75 -2.01
CA GLN A 345 15.41 22.54 -0.91
C GLN A 345 14.13 21.92 -0.33
N ILE A 346 14.10 20.57 -0.17
CA ILE A 346 12.94 19.85 0.37
C ILE A 346 12.84 20.21 1.86
N PRO A 347 11.78 20.91 2.30
CA PRO A 347 11.60 21.21 3.72
C PRO A 347 11.41 19.90 4.49
N MET A 348 11.99 19.81 5.67
CA MET A 348 11.76 18.68 6.60
C MET A 348 12.18 17.31 6.08
N SER A 349 13.33 17.18 5.44
CA SER A 349 13.86 15.94 4.89
C SER A 349 14.77 15.15 5.84
N ASP A 350 14.64 15.31 7.16
CA ASP A 350 15.51 14.69 8.17
C ASP A 350 14.72 14.21 9.40
N PHE A 351 13.55 13.62 9.16
CA PHE A 351 12.74 13.03 10.22
C PHE A 351 13.42 11.81 10.82
N SER A 352 13.24 11.63 12.12
CA SER A 352 13.64 10.42 12.84
C SER A 352 12.49 9.40 12.84
N SER A 353 12.86 8.11 12.71
CA SER A 353 11.92 7.00 12.75
C SER A 353 11.59 6.61 14.18
N GLY A 354 10.30 6.44 14.49
CA GLY A 354 9.83 5.85 15.73
C GLY A 354 10.01 4.31 15.76
N PRO A 355 9.81 3.66 16.92
CA PRO A 355 9.86 2.21 17.01
C PRO A 355 8.69 1.55 16.27
N LEU A 356 8.87 0.31 15.77
CA LEU A 356 7.81 -0.45 15.07
C LEU A 356 6.68 -0.84 16.03
N ASN A 357 7.03 -1.36 17.19
CA ASN A 357 6.07 -1.85 18.18
C ASN A 357 5.75 -0.75 19.17
N GLN A 358 4.70 0.00 18.89
CA GLN A 358 4.19 1.03 19.80
C GLN A 358 2.86 0.59 20.38
N GLU A 359 2.59 0.96 21.64
CA GLU A 359 1.33 0.61 22.29
C GLU A 359 0.18 1.38 21.63
N PRO A 360 -1.01 0.76 21.51
CA PRO A 360 -2.19 1.46 21.06
C PRO A 360 -2.57 2.55 22.08
N MET A 361 -3.28 3.55 21.60
CA MET A 361 -3.81 4.62 22.45
C MET A 361 -5.19 4.23 23.00
N ASP A 362 -5.41 4.48 24.27
CA ASP A 362 -6.74 4.36 24.86
C ASP A 362 -7.50 5.67 24.66
N LEU A 363 -8.38 5.69 23.66
CA LEU A 363 -9.20 6.86 23.31
C LEU A 363 -10.63 6.42 23.03
N ALA A 364 -11.59 7.24 23.47
CA ALA A 364 -13.01 6.95 23.33
C ALA A 364 -13.41 5.55 23.88
N GLY A 365 -12.76 5.12 24.96
CA GLY A 365 -13.00 3.83 25.60
C GLY A 365 -12.58 2.61 24.77
N THR A 366 -11.70 2.79 23.77
CA THR A 366 -11.23 1.69 22.93
C THR A 366 -9.74 1.84 22.58
N GLN A 367 -9.11 0.72 22.17
CA GLN A 367 -7.70 0.67 21.80
C GLN A 367 -7.53 1.10 20.34
N ILE A 368 -6.93 2.27 20.10
CA ILE A 368 -6.68 2.86 18.79
C ILE A 368 -5.26 2.55 18.33
N GLY A 369 -5.12 1.86 17.22
CA GLY A 369 -3.86 1.67 16.52
C GLY A 369 -3.63 2.79 15.51
N VAL A 370 -2.53 3.52 15.64
CA VAL A 370 -2.21 4.67 14.81
C VAL A 370 -1.23 4.30 13.70
N SER A 371 -1.38 4.91 12.56
CA SER A 371 -0.41 4.94 11.46
C SER A 371 -0.43 6.33 10.82
N ILE A 372 0.70 6.74 10.23
CA ILE A 372 0.80 8.06 9.62
C ILE A 372 1.15 7.92 8.15
N CYS A 373 0.29 8.47 7.29
CA CYS A 373 0.48 8.60 5.86
C CYS A 373 0.86 7.26 5.19
N TYR A 374 2.02 7.18 4.57
CA TYR A 374 2.55 6.05 3.80
C TYR A 374 2.59 4.71 4.56
N GLU A 375 2.51 4.71 5.88
CA GLU A 375 2.57 3.50 6.71
C GLU A 375 1.45 2.51 6.42
N ASP A 376 0.28 2.97 5.99
CA ASP A 376 -0.85 2.10 5.61
C ASP A 376 -0.53 1.18 4.41
N ALA A 377 0.50 1.51 3.63
CA ALA A 377 0.98 0.64 2.56
C ALA A 377 1.76 -0.59 3.08
N PHE A 378 2.29 -0.56 4.31
CA PHE A 378 3.18 -1.59 4.86
C PHE A 378 2.46 -2.55 5.80
N THR A 379 2.30 -3.79 5.36
CA THR A 379 1.66 -4.85 6.17
C THR A 379 2.34 -5.07 7.51
N THR A 380 3.65 -4.89 7.59
CA THR A 380 4.41 -5.08 8.84
C THR A 380 3.97 -4.09 9.92
N VAL A 381 3.85 -2.81 9.55
CA VAL A 381 3.38 -1.75 10.47
C VAL A 381 1.92 -1.97 10.84
N MET A 382 1.07 -2.23 9.84
CA MET A 382 -0.37 -2.40 10.07
C MET A 382 -0.68 -3.65 10.89
N ASN A 383 0.02 -4.76 10.68
CA ASN A 383 -0.16 -5.97 11.48
C ASN A 383 0.32 -5.78 12.92
N ALA A 384 1.47 -5.11 13.14
CA ALA A 384 1.95 -4.79 14.49
C ALA A 384 0.94 -3.94 15.27
N SER A 385 0.35 -2.93 14.61
CA SER A 385 -0.70 -2.09 15.18
C SER A 385 -1.99 -2.87 15.46
N ALA A 386 -2.46 -3.69 14.51
CA ALA A 386 -3.71 -4.43 14.61
C ALA A 386 -3.75 -5.51 15.70
N LEU A 387 -2.58 -6.09 16.06
CA LEU A 387 -2.48 -7.13 17.10
C LEU A 387 -3.05 -6.68 18.45
N ARG A 388 -2.92 -5.40 18.77
CA ARG A 388 -3.25 -4.85 20.09
C ARG A 388 -4.39 -3.83 20.05
N SER A 389 -4.82 -3.40 18.87
CA SER A 389 -5.88 -2.39 18.70
C SER A 389 -7.22 -3.00 18.33
N ARG A 390 -8.27 -2.19 18.45
CA ARG A 390 -9.66 -2.50 18.07
C ARG A 390 -10.11 -1.71 16.86
N VAL A 391 -9.54 -0.53 16.69
CA VAL A 391 -9.78 0.40 15.59
C VAL A 391 -8.42 0.88 15.08
N LEU A 392 -8.27 1.02 13.77
CA LEU A 392 -7.09 1.61 13.15
C LEU A 392 -7.40 3.04 12.72
N VAL A 393 -6.41 3.93 12.89
CA VAL A 393 -6.49 5.30 12.38
C VAL A 393 -5.25 5.60 11.55
N ASN A 394 -5.47 6.15 10.35
CA ASN A 394 -4.40 6.66 9.50
C ASN A 394 -4.53 8.18 9.36
N LEU A 395 -3.51 8.91 9.79
CA LEU A 395 -3.40 10.37 9.64
C LEU A 395 -2.62 10.67 8.36
N SER A 396 -3.18 11.44 7.42
CA SER A 396 -2.60 11.65 6.11
C SER A 396 -2.56 13.09 5.64
N GLU A 397 -1.57 13.39 4.79
CA GLU A 397 -1.50 14.62 4.02
C GLU A 397 -1.41 14.30 2.52
N ASP A 398 -2.57 14.22 1.88
CA ASP A 398 -2.65 13.88 0.46
C ASP A 398 -2.49 15.11 -0.48
N ALA A 399 -2.33 16.32 0.07
CA ALA A 399 -2.11 17.54 -0.74
C ALA A 399 -0.90 17.42 -1.67
N TRP A 400 0.14 16.70 -1.25
CA TRP A 400 1.34 16.44 -2.06
C TRP A 400 1.07 15.75 -3.40
N PHE A 401 -0.07 15.08 -3.53
CA PHE A 401 -0.43 14.31 -4.72
C PHE A 401 -1.35 15.08 -5.67
N GLY A 402 -1.95 16.20 -5.23
CA GLY A 402 -2.91 16.96 -6.02
C GLY A 402 -4.09 16.10 -6.51
N ASP A 403 -4.71 16.52 -7.61
CA ASP A 403 -5.74 15.76 -8.30
C ASP A 403 -5.10 14.67 -9.17
N SER A 404 -4.83 13.52 -8.58
CA SER A 404 -4.13 12.42 -9.21
C SER A 404 -4.64 11.05 -8.77
N LEU A 405 -4.01 9.98 -9.26
CA LEU A 405 -4.37 8.60 -8.91
C LEU A 405 -4.07 8.25 -7.43
N ALA A 406 -3.09 8.92 -6.80
CA ALA A 406 -2.55 8.51 -5.51
C ALA A 406 -3.59 8.47 -4.37
N PRO A 407 -4.44 9.49 -4.14
CA PRO A 407 -5.43 9.43 -3.06
C PRO A 407 -6.40 8.26 -3.20
N HIS A 408 -6.81 7.93 -4.43
CA HIS A 408 -7.70 6.80 -4.73
C HIS A 408 -7.01 5.46 -4.49
N GLN A 409 -5.77 5.30 -4.97
CA GLN A 409 -4.96 4.10 -4.75
C GLN A 409 -4.68 3.90 -3.26
N ARG A 410 -4.43 4.98 -2.51
CA ARG A 410 -4.25 4.91 -1.06
C ARG A 410 -5.52 4.50 -0.32
N LEU A 411 -6.69 5.01 -0.73
CA LEU A 411 -7.96 4.54 -0.18
C LEU A 411 -8.17 3.05 -0.45
N GLN A 412 -7.83 2.57 -1.65
CA GLN A 412 -7.88 1.14 -1.98
C GLN A 412 -6.93 0.31 -1.10
N MET A 413 -5.70 0.81 -0.81
CA MET A 413 -4.77 0.16 0.12
C MET A 413 -5.33 0.13 1.55
N ALA A 414 -5.89 1.23 2.04
CA ALA A 414 -6.50 1.30 3.35
C ALA A 414 -7.65 0.29 3.52
N ARG A 415 -8.49 0.13 2.49
CA ARG A 415 -9.53 -0.90 2.42
C ARG A 415 -8.96 -2.33 2.50
N ALA A 416 -7.87 -2.58 1.77
CA ALA A 416 -7.16 -3.86 1.86
C ALA A 416 -6.61 -4.10 3.28
N ARG A 417 -6.07 -3.08 3.95
CA ARG A 417 -5.61 -3.19 5.35
C ARG A 417 -6.76 -3.52 6.30
N ALA A 418 -7.92 -2.86 6.16
CA ALA A 418 -9.10 -3.17 6.97
C ALA A 418 -9.52 -4.64 6.83
N LEU A 419 -9.55 -5.16 5.59
CA LEU A 419 -9.83 -6.57 5.29
C LEU A 419 -8.79 -7.52 5.88
N GLU A 420 -7.51 -7.25 5.68
CA GLU A 420 -6.41 -8.09 6.17
C GLU A 420 -6.38 -8.19 7.69
N THR A 421 -6.62 -7.07 8.35
CA THR A 421 -6.55 -7.00 9.81
C THR A 421 -7.86 -7.35 10.51
N GLY A 422 -8.98 -7.31 9.77
CA GLY A 422 -10.32 -7.42 10.35
C GLY A 422 -10.63 -6.25 11.31
N ARG A 423 -9.99 -5.10 11.10
CA ARG A 423 -10.20 -3.88 11.89
C ARG A 423 -10.83 -2.79 11.03
N PRO A 424 -11.81 -2.04 11.55
CA PRO A 424 -12.25 -0.85 10.89
C PRO A 424 -11.12 0.18 10.85
N MET A 425 -11.13 1.04 9.84
CA MET A 425 -10.08 2.04 9.65
C MET A 425 -10.68 3.43 9.45
N ILE A 426 -10.24 4.37 10.27
CA ILE A 426 -10.52 5.80 10.13
C ILE A 426 -9.35 6.39 9.37
N ARG A 427 -9.60 6.96 8.20
CA ARG A 427 -8.60 7.67 7.40
C ARG A 427 -8.88 9.17 7.47
N ALA A 428 -7.99 9.92 8.10
CA ALA A 428 -8.09 11.37 8.21
C ALA A 428 -7.06 12.02 7.26
N SER A 429 -7.54 12.74 6.25
CA SER A 429 -6.70 13.49 5.31
C SER A 429 -7.06 14.97 5.32
N ASN A 430 -6.07 15.86 5.12
CA ASN A 430 -6.31 17.30 5.08
C ASN A 430 -7.08 17.74 3.82
N SER A 431 -6.69 17.26 2.64
CA SER A 431 -7.29 17.65 1.35
C SER A 431 -7.65 16.48 0.44
N GLY A 432 -7.28 15.26 0.83
CA GLY A 432 -7.53 14.03 0.08
C GLY A 432 -8.87 13.38 0.38
N LEU A 433 -8.89 12.04 0.41
CA LEU A 433 -10.07 11.24 0.69
C LEU A 433 -10.07 10.81 2.17
N SER A 434 -10.65 11.64 3.06
CA SER A 434 -10.98 11.17 4.41
C SER A 434 -12.11 10.15 4.32
N ALA A 435 -12.00 9.04 5.06
CA ALA A 435 -12.97 7.95 4.96
C ALA A 435 -13.15 7.21 6.30
N ILE A 436 -14.31 6.61 6.46
CA ILE A 436 -14.62 5.61 7.47
C ILE A 436 -14.79 4.28 6.74
N ILE A 437 -13.95 3.31 7.06
CA ILE A 437 -13.87 2.02 6.40
C ILE A 437 -14.19 0.95 7.43
N SER A 438 -15.17 0.10 7.15
CA SER A 438 -15.53 -1.03 7.99
C SER A 438 -14.49 -2.16 7.93
N HIS A 439 -14.53 -3.05 8.92
CA HIS A 439 -13.59 -4.18 9.04
C HIS A 439 -13.60 -5.16 7.84
N ASP A 440 -14.65 -5.12 7.03
CA ASP A 440 -14.81 -5.91 5.81
C ASP A 440 -14.37 -5.17 4.54
N GLY A 441 -13.74 -3.98 4.71
CA GLY A 441 -13.21 -3.16 3.61
C GLY A 441 -14.25 -2.31 2.88
N SER A 442 -15.53 -2.35 3.30
CA SER A 442 -16.56 -1.45 2.78
C SER A 442 -16.30 -0.01 3.25
N VAL A 443 -16.58 0.95 2.38
CA VAL A 443 -16.46 2.37 2.70
C VAL A 443 -17.82 2.87 3.15
N ASP A 444 -17.95 3.11 4.46
CA ASP A 444 -19.21 3.59 5.04
C ASP A 444 -19.46 5.06 4.68
N LYS A 445 -18.39 5.86 4.74
CA LYS A 445 -18.42 7.28 4.36
C LYS A 445 -17.09 7.72 3.78
N VAL A 446 -17.14 8.65 2.83
CA VAL A 446 -15.97 9.28 2.23
C VAL A 446 -16.21 10.78 2.04
N ALA A 447 -15.24 11.60 2.39
CA ALA A 447 -15.25 13.03 2.14
C ALA A 447 -14.79 13.35 0.71
N PRO A 448 -15.38 14.36 0.05
CA PRO A 448 -14.88 14.81 -1.24
C PRO A 448 -13.50 15.45 -1.09
N GLN A 449 -12.63 15.24 -2.11
CA GLN A 449 -11.33 15.89 -2.16
C GLN A 449 -11.46 17.41 -2.29
N PHE A 450 -10.46 18.13 -1.82
CA PHE A 450 -10.30 19.58 -1.96
C PHE A 450 -11.46 20.40 -1.39
N ARG A 451 -12.16 19.86 -0.39
CA ARG A 451 -13.23 20.55 0.32
C ARG A 451 -13.01 20.50 1.82
N ALA A 452 -13.29 21.62 2.49
CA ALA A 452 -13.37 21.65 3.94
C ALA A 452 -14.68 21.00 4.37
N VAL A 453 -14.59 19.92 5.17
CA VAL A 453 -15.76 19.16 5.64
C VAL A 453 -15.42 18.45 6.94
N THR A 454 -16.41 18.31 7.82
CA THR A 454 -16.34 17.40 8.96
C THR A 454 -17.11 16.13 8.64
N LEU A 455 -16.39 15.01 8.47
CA LEU A 455 -16.97 13.70 8.18
C LEU A 455 -17.34 13.02 9.49
N ARG A 456 -18.64 12.80 9.73
CA ARG A 456 -19.15 12.15 10.95
C ARG A 456 -19.62 10.73 10.65
N GLY A 457 -19.37 9.79 11.56
CA GLY A 457 -19.86 8.42 11.44
C GLY A 457 -19.73 7.62 12.72
N ARG A 458 -19.91 6.32 12.59
CA ARG A 458 -19.75 5.37 13.70
C ARG A 458 -18.80 4.28 13.26
N VAL A 459 -17.96 3.81 14.17
CA VAL A 459 -16.98 2.76 13.93
C VAL A 459 -17.19 1.66 14.97
N GLN A 460 -17.43 0.43 14.52
CA GLN A 460 -17.56 -0.72 15.42
C GLN A 460 -16.17 -1.26 15.76
N PRO A 461 -15.72 -1.16 17.03
CA PRO A 461 -14.47 -1.80 17.45
C PRO A 461 -14.54 -3.31 17.26
N MET A 462 -13.43 -3.92 16.86
CA MET A 462 -13.32 -5.36 16.59
C MET A 462 -12.23 -5.99 17.43
N THR A 463 -12.47 -7.17 17.99
CA THR A 463 -11.49 -7.99 18.72
C THR A 463 -11.14 -9.27 17.98
N GLY A 464 -10.19 -10.03 18.49
CA GLY A 464 -9.68 -11.25 17.85
C GLY A 464 -8.53 -10.96 16.88
N THR A 465 -8.11 -11.95 16.12
CA THR A 465 -6.95 -11.85 15.20
C THR A 465 -7.22 -12.66 13.95
N THR A 466 -7.01 -12.03 12.78
CA THR A 466 -7.10 -12.75 11.51
C THR A 466 -5.88 -13.67 11.33
N PRO A 467 -5.99 -14.77 10.58
CA PRO A 467 -4.85 -15.62 10.25
C PRO A 467 -3.70 -14.85 9.60
N PHE A 468 -4.00 -13.82 8.78
CA PHE A 468 -2.97 -13.01 8.14
C PHE A 468 -2.21 -12.13 9.15
N VAL A 469 -2.88 -11.52 10.12
CA VAL A 469 -2.20 -10.74 11.18
C VAL A 469 -1.28 -11.65 12.01
N ALA A 470 -1.73 -12.88 12.32
CA ALA A 470 -0.96 -13.83 13.10
C ALA A 470 0.28 -14.37 12.37
N LEU A 471 0.17 -14.66 11.07
CA LEU A 471 1.18 -15.35 10.28
C LEU A 471 1.93 -14.46 9.29
N GLY A 472 1.40 -13.28 8.98
CA GLY A 472 1.97 -12.37 7.98
C GLY A 472 2.06 -13.02 6.60
N ASN A 473 3.10 -12.64 5.87
CA ASN A 473 3.37 -13.17 4.53
C ASN A 473 4.09 -14.54 4.51
N TYR A 474 4.47 -15.09 5.68
CA TYR A 474 5.26 -16.33 5.73
C TYR A 474 4.59 -17.51 5.00
N PRO A 475 3.28 -17.81 5.17
CA PRO A 475 2.66 -18.92 4.47
C PRO A 475 2.73 -18.78 2.95
N VAL A 476 2.50 -17.58 2.43
CA VAL A 476 2.54 -17.28 0.99
C VAL A 476 3.97 -17.46 0.45
N MET A 477 4.98 -16.98 1.17
CA MET A 477 6.38 -17.16 0.78
C MET A 477 6.80 -18.63 0.82
N LEU A 478 6.36 -19.40 1.80
CA LEU A 478 6.61 -20.84 1.86
C LEU A 478 5.96 -21.58 0.68
N ILE A 479 4.73 -21.23 0.30
CA ILE A 479 4.07 -21.78 -0.90
C ILE A 479 4.88 -21.42 -2.15
N CYS A 480 5.33 -20.19 -2.29
CA CYS A 480 6.17 -19.78 -3.42
C CYS A 480 7.46 -20.61 -3.50
N LEU A 481 8.17 -20.75 -2.39
CA LEU A 481 9.39 -21.57 -2.31
C LEU A 481 9.12 -23.05 -2.63
N PHE A 482 8.02 -23.62 -2.14
CA PHE A 482 7.62 -24.98 -2.40
C PHE A 482 7.33 -25.21 -3.90
N LEU A 483 6.58 -24.32 -4.55
CA LEU A 483 6.32 -24.39 -5.99
C LEU A 483 7.62 -24.32 -6.80
N LEU A 484 8.55 -23.43 -6.42
CA LEU A 484 9.85 -23.32 -7.07
C LEU A 484 10.69 -24.59 -6.87
N ALA A 485 10.68 -25.17 -5.66
CA ALA A 485 11.40 -26.41 -5.37
C ALA A 485 10.88 -27.58 -6.23
N ILE A 486 9.55 -27.74 -6.33
CA ILE A 486 8.93 -28.73 -7.25
C ILE A 486 9.38 -28.46 -8.70
N GLY A 487 9.35 -27.20 -9.12
CA GLY A 487 9.76 -26.81 -10.47
C GLY A 487 11.21 -27.17 -10.77
N ILE A 488 12.13 -26.86 -9.86
CA ILE A 488 13.56 -27.16 -9.97
C ILE A 488 13.80 -28.69 -9.98
N LEU A 489 13.16 -29.43 -9.06
CA LEU A 489 13.27 -30.87 -9.02
C LEU A 489 12.80 -31.51 -10.32
N ARG A 490 11.64 -31.10 -10.83
CA ARG A 490 11.10 -31.56 -12.11
C ARG A 490 12.04 -31.21 -13.28
N HIS A 491 12.64 -30.02 -13.27
CA HIS A 491 13.62 -29.59 -14.28
C HIS A 491 14.83 -30.55 -14.32
N HIS A 492 15.37 -30.93 -13.16
CA HIS A 492 16.49 -31.86 -13.08
C HIS A 492 16.13 -33.29 -13.51
N LEU A 493 14.93 -33.77 -13.16
CA LEU A 493 14.46 -35.09 -13.55
C LEU A 493 14.20 -35.18 -15.07
N CYS A 494 13.54 -34.18 -15.64
CA CYS A 494 13.26 -34.14 -17.08
C CYS A 494 14.52 -33.93 -17.93
N GLY A 495 15.50 -33.18 -17.42
CA GLY A 495 16.79 -32.98 -18.11
C GLY A 495 17.61 -34.29 -18.29
N ARG A 496 17.29 -35.34 -17.52
CA ARG A 496 17.94 -36.69 -17.60
C ARG A 496 17.20 -37.67 -18.51
N VAL A 497 15.92 -37.44 -18.86
CA VAL A 497 15.03 -38.51 -19.44
C VAL A 497 14.43 -38.19 -20.81
N LYS A 498 14.75 -37.14 -21.54
CA LYS A 498 14.21 -36.71 -22.87
C LYS A 498 13.35 -35.41 -22.82
N PRO A 499 13.31 -34.65 -23.94
CA PRO A 499 12.73 -33.29 -23.97
C PRO A 499 11.20 -33.20 -24.04
N GLU A 500 10.43 -34.20 -23.71
CA GLU A 500 8.96 -34.24 -23.79
C GLU A 500 8.22 -34.35 -22.44
N CYS A 501 8.88 -34.16 -21.32
CA CYS A 501 8.24 -34.13 -19.99
C CYS A 501 7.52 -32.82 -19.69
#